data_a9d6fd17bad53a51102920e1d1af9de8
#
_entry.id   a9d6fd17bad53a51102920e1d1af9de8
#
_cell.length_a   1.000
_cell.length_b   1.000
_cell.length_c   1.000
_cell.angle_alpha   90.00
_cell.angle_beta   90.00
_cell.angle_gamma   90.00
#
_symmetry.space_group_name_H-M   'P 1'
#
loop_
_entity.id
_entity.type
_entity.pdbx_description
1 polymer ?
#
loop_
_entity_poly.entity_id
_entity_poly.type
_entity_poly.pdbx_seq_one_letter_code
_entity_poly.pdbx_strand_id
1 'polypeptide(L)'
;MSSETKKQDTKIIDRRGFLMAGAAGAAGIAAAGMNINKAWAQPKAPDPENVWSNAKKGGKRVAIITDAQLNIGPPLARKFAKANYNLVIADALKGLPEELRSLGAKVVVVPGIEQEAPNHEGRPGVIQKVVDAAMKEFGGYDSVFIRTALHHPVENILETTAKGMYQHYEQNCLAVMYALQAVLPPLMKAGAGQVVVQTSATGEKPSPAAAAYSVMRAAANMMCRCAALTAAPKGVCVNAVGTNFMNYPGFKEANNADDPEVMAGILKTIPMGRLGEMEEAAHFTFSLLDGYNMYTTGNFFPIAGGFNNAGM
;
A
#
# COMPACT_ATOMS: atom_id res chain seq x y z
N MET A 1 13.51 46.63 -24.35
CA MET A 1 12.46 45.60 -24.22
C MET A 1 12.85 44.76 -23.01
N SER A 2 12.29 45.07 -21.85
CA SER A 2 12.58 44.42 -20.56
C SER A 2 11.60 43.28 -20.35
N SER A 3 12.11 42.07 -20.15
CA SER A 3 11.34 40.90 -19.79
C SER A 3 11.16 40.88 -18.27
N GLU A 4 9.95 41.19 -17.79
CA GLU A 4 9.56 41.00 -16.40
C GLU A 4 9.37 39.51 -16.13
N THR A 5 10.26 38.93 -15.35
CA THR A 5 10.10 37.60 -14.75
C THR A 5 9.19 37.73 -13.51
N LYS A 6 7.95 37.22 -13.60
CA LYS A 6 7.07 37.07 -12.44
C LYS A 6 7.70 36.08 -11.44
N LYS A 7 8.16 36.60 -10.31
CA LYS A 7 8.48 35.78 -9.14
C LYS A 7 7.18 35.20 -8.57
N GLN A 8 7.04 33.90 -8.58
CA GLN A 8 6.04 33.20 -7.75
C GLN A 8 6.52 33.29 -6.28
N ASP A 9 5.79 34.04 -5.49
CA ASP A 9 5.96 34.07 -4.03
C ASP A 9 5.51 32.72 -3.44
N THR A 10 6.45 31.83 -3.21
CA THR A 10 6.26 30.66 -2.36
C THR A 10 6.22 31.18 -0.91
N LYS A 11 5.03 31.29 -0.32
CA LYS A 11 4.87 31.55 1.12
C LYS A 11 5.49 30.38 1.89
N ILE A 12 6.69 30.56 2.35
CA ILE A 12 7.33 29.67 3.33
C ILE A 12 6.56 29.84 4.64
N ILE A 13 5.86 28.80 5.08
CA ILE A 13 5.23 28.77 6.40
C ILE A 13 6.36 28.80 7.43
N ASP A 14 6.38 29.82 8.27
CA ASP A 14 7.39 29.93 9.31
C ASP A 14 7.25 28.81 10.38
N ARG A 15 8.31 28.61 11.15
CA ARG A 15 8.37 27.55 12.17
C ARG A 15 7.25 27.66 13.23
N ARG A 16 6.73 28.86 13.49
CA ARG A 16 5.63 29.10 14.44
C ARG A 16 4.29 28.72 13.82
N GLY A 17 4.07 29.04 12.54
CA GLY A 17 2.87 28.61 11.81
C GLY A 17 2.76 27.09 11.68
N PHE A 18 3.91 26.40 11.51
CA PHE A 18 3.95 24.94 11.47
C PHE A 18 3.62 24.30 12.84
N LEU A 19 4.17 24.84 13.94
CA LEU A 19 3.92 24.35 15.30
C LEU A 19 2.48 24.62 15.76
N MET A 20 1.89 25.75 15.38
CA MET A 20 0.51 26.08 15.71
C MET A 20 -0.50 25.21 14.94
N ALA A 21 -0.17 24.81 13.72
CA ALA A 21 -0.99 23.86 12.96
C ALA A 21 -0.94 22.42 13.53
N GLY A 22 0.16 22.05 14.18
CA GLY A 22 0.30 20.72 14.79
C GLY A 22 -0.28 20.56 16.20
N ALA A 23 -0.46 21.67 16.94
CA ALA A 23 -0.88 21.64 18.35
C ALA A 23 -2.39 21.81 18.57
N ALA A 24 -3.11 22.22 17.53
CA ALA A 24 -4.55 22.47 17.64
C ALA A 24 -5.30 21.37 16.86
N GLY A 25 -5.85 20.41 17.55
CA GLY A 25 -6.84 19.50 16.97
C GLY A 25 -7.88 20.24 16.11
N ALA A 26 -9.06 19.73 15.87
CA ALA A 26 -10.09 20.30 14.97
C ALA A 26 -10.24 21.84 14.96
N ALA A 27 -9.87 22.51 16.06
CA ALA A 27 -9.84 23.98 16.17
C ALA A 27 -8.72 24.66 15.38
N GLY A 28 -7.55 24.01 15.19
CA GLY A 28 -6.42 24.58 14.45
C GLY A 28 -6.62 24.60 12.93
N ILE A 29 -7.43 23.70 12.41
CA ILE A 29 -7.80 23.64 11.00
C ILE A 29 -8.71 24.81 10.61
N ALA A 30 -9.56 25.26 11.52
CA ALA A 30 -10.43 26.42 11.33
C ALA A 30 -9.64 27.74 11.28
N ALA A 31 -8.54 27.86 12.05
CA ALA A 31 -7.69 29.04 12.09
C ALA A 31 -6.81 29.24 10.85
N ALA A 32 -6.59 28.19 10.04
CA ALA A 32 -5.80 28.25 8.81
C ALA A 32 -6.59 28.78 7.59
N GLY A 33 -7.83 29.26 7.78
CA GLY A 33 -8.64 29.85 6.69
C GLY A 33 -9.13 28.87 5.64
N MET A 34 -8.96 27.54 5.87
CA MET A 34 -9.60 26.53 5.07
C MET A 34 -11.10 26.54 5.36
N ASN A 35 -11.89 26.97 4.41
CA ASN A 35 -13.34 26.93 4.50
C ASN A 35 -13.79 25.46 4.40
N ILE A 36 -13.79 24.75 5.54
CA ILE A 36 -14.09 23.33 5.66
C ILE A 36 -15.48 23.01 5.06
N ASN A 37 -16.39 23.95 5.14
CA ASN A 37 -17.76 23.76 4.65
C ASN A 37 -17.93 23.74 3.12
N LYS A 38 -16.92 24.19 2.35
CA LYS A 38 -16.96 24.15 0.87
C LYS A 38 -16.13 23.01 0.25
N ALA A 39 -15.26 22.34 1.00
CA ALA A 39 -14.30 21.37 0.46
C ALA A 39 -14.77 19.90 0.52
N TRP A 40 -15.83 19.61 1.29
CA TRP A 40 -16.19 18.24 1.63
C TRP A 40 -17.58 17.93 1.10
N ALA A 41 -17.68 17.56 -0.18
CA ALA A 41 -18.85 16.80 -0.61
C ALA A 41 -18.84 15.53 0.23
N GLN A 42 -19.85 15.34 1.07
CA GLN A 42 -19.93 14.13 1.90
C GLN A 42 -20.03 12.92 0.98
N PRO A 43 -19.06 12.00 1.00
CA PRO A 43 -19.19 10.76 0.27
C PRO A 43 -20.46 10.06 0.76
N LYS A 44 -21.27 9.59 -0.17
CA LYS A 44 -22.42 8.75 0.20
C LYS A 44 -21.91 7.47 0.82
N ALA A 45 -22.56 7.02 1.89
CA ALA A 45 -22.31 5.67 2.38
C ALA A 45 -22.54 4.66 1.24
N PRO A 46 -21.73 3.61 1.12
CA PRO A 46 -21.94 2.59 0.10
C PRO A 46 -23.31 1.92 0.30
N ASP A 47 -23.97 1.65 -0.80
CA ASP A 47 -25.15 0.80 -0.80
C ASP A 47 -24.67 -0.65 -0.61
N PRO A 48 -25.05 -1.34 0.47
CA PRO A 48 -24.61 -2.71 0.71
C PRO A 48 -25.13 -3.72 -0.34
N GLU A 49 -26.21 -3.37 -1.05
CA GLU A 49 -26.77 -4.20 -2.11
C GLU A 49 -26.20 -3.89 -3.50
N ASN A 50 -25.57 -2.72 -3.66
CA ASN A 50 -25.07 -2.25 -4.95
C ASN A 50 -23.69 -1.64 -4.81
N VAL A 51 -22.67 -2.49 -4.80
CA VAL A 51 -21.27 -2.04 -4.72
C VAL A 51 -20.91 -1.25 -5.96
N TRP A 52 -20.48 -0.02 -5.74
CA TRP A 52 -20.07 0.92 -6.79
C TRP A 52 -18.92 0.38 -7.66
N SER A 53 -18.83 0.84 -8.90
CA SER A 53 -17.68 0.64 -9.78
C SER A 53 -17.33 1.91 -10.54
N ASN A 54 -16.04 2.21 -10.61
CA ASN A 54 -15.47 3.28 -11.41
C ASN A 54 -15.20 2.84 -12.85
N ALA A 55 -15.16 1.53 -13.10
CA ALA A 55 -14.91 0.97 -14.41
C ALA A 55 -16.10 1.26 -15.35
N LYS A 56 -15.80 1.85 -16.51
CA LYS A 56 -16.79 2.21 -17.53
C LYS A 56 -16.97 1.15 -18.60
N LYS A 57 -16.10 0.14 -18.61
CA LYS A 57 -16.06 -0.94 -19.59
C LYS A 57 -15.90 -2.27 -18.87
N GLY A 58 -16.44 -3.34 -19.46
CA GLY A 58 -16.26 -4.70 -18.96
C GLY A 58 -17.28 -5.17 -17.92
N GLY A 59 -18.21 -4.32 -17.45
CA GLY A 59 -19.35 -4.70 -16.61
C GLY A 59 -19.02 -5.25 -15.23
N LYS A 60 -17.75 -5.18 -14.80
CA LYS A 60 -17.25 -5.71 -13.52
C LYS A 60 -16.38 -4.66 -12.83
N ARG A 61 -16.24 -4.77 -11.52
CA ARG A 61 -15.24 -4.02 -10.78
C ARG A 61 -13.83 -4.38 -11.25
N VAL A 62 -12.90 -3.45 -11.09
CA VAL A 62 -11.51 -3.62 -11.53
C VAL A 62 -10.57 -3.44 -10.34
N ALA A 63 -9.69 -4.42 -10.15
CA ALA A 63 -8.61 -4.34 -9.18
C ALA A 63 -7.25 -4.21 -9.87
N ILE A 64 -6.40 -3.37 -9.30
CA ILE A 64 -4.97 -3.25 -9.64
C ILE A 64 -4.15 -3.98 -8.57
N ILE A 65 -3.19 -4.81 -9.00
CA ILE A 65 -2.21 -5.45 -8.12
C ILE A 65 -0.82 -5.13 -8.68
N THR A 66 -0.03 -4.37 -7.94
CA THR A 66 1.28 -3.90 -8.41
C THR A 66 2.41 -4.93 -8.32
N ASP A 67 2.15 -6.08 -7.73
CA ASP A 67 3.02 -7.26 -7.74
C ASP A 67 2.14 -8.51 -7.60
N ALA A 68 2.02 -9.27 -8.66
CA ALA A 68 1.26 -10.52 -8.68
C ALA A 68 2.17 -11.77 -8.76
N GLN A 69 3.46 -11.63 -8.40
CA GLN A 69 4.41 -12.74 -8.32
C GLN A 69 4.58 -13.25 -6.90
N LEU A 70 4.60 -12.37 -5.92
CA LEU A 70 5.08 -12.66 -4.57
C LEU A 70 4.04 -12.35 -3.49
N ASN A 71 4.21 -12.99 -2.36
CA ASN A 71 3.50 -12.72 -1.10
C ASN A 71 1.96 -12.73 -1.27
N ILE A 72 1.30 -11.66 -0.85
CA ILE A 72 -0.17 -11.52 -0.88
C ILE A 72 -0.70 -11.42 -2.32
N GLY A 73 0.11 -10.99 -3.28
CA GLY A 73 -0.34 -10.69 -4.65
C GLY A 73 -1.07 -11.85 -5.34
N PRO A 74 -0.46 -13.03 -5.52
CA PRO A 74 -1.11 -14.15 -6.20
C PRO A 74 -2.39 -14.64 -5.52
N PRO A 75 -2.45 -14.93 -4.20
CA PRO A 75 -3.68 -15.35 -3.55
C PRO A 75 -4.76 -14.25 -3.55
N LEU A 76 -4.37 -12.98 -3.46
CA LEU A 76 -5.31 -11.86 -3.57
C LEU A 76 -5.90 -11.74 -4.97
N ALA A 77 -5.09 -11.92 -6.02
CA ALA A 77 -5.57 -11.93 -7.41
C ALA A 77 -6.64 -13.01 -7.64
N ARG A 78 -6.41 -14.22 -7.10
CA ARG A 78 -7.41 -15.32 -7.13
C ARG A 78 -8.71 -14.94 -6.42
N LYS A 79 -8.62 -14.27 -5.26
CA LYS A 79 -9.81 -13.82 -4.54
C LYS A 79 -10.61 -12.80 -5.34
N PHE A 80 -9.95 -11.81 -5.95
CA PHE A 80 -10.62 -10.86 -6.82
C PHE A 80 -11.30 -11.53 -8.02
N ALA A 81 -10.62 -12.45 -8.70
CA ALA A 81 -11.21 -13.17 -9.83
C ALA A 81 -12.45 -13.96 -9.41
N LYS A 82 -12.38 -14.71 -8.30
CA LYS A 82 -13.53 -15.44 -7.72
C LYS A 82 -14.67 -14.53 -7.28
N ALA A 83 -14.36 -13.29 -6.88
CA ALA A 83 -15.33 -12.27 -6.52
C ALA A 83 -15.83 -11.45 -7.73
N ASN A 84 -15.64 -11.97 -8.96
CA ASN A 84 -16.11 -11.38 -10.20
C ASN A 84 -15.49 -10.03 -10.57
N TYR A 85 -14.21 -9.81 -10.25
CA TYR A 85 -13.46 -8.64 -10.70
C TYR A 85 -12.71 -8.89 -12.01
N ASN A 86 -12.50 -7.84 -12.78
CA ASN A 86 -11.43 -7.77 -13.77
C ASN A 86 -10.14 -7.29 -13.11
N LEU A 87 -9.00 -7.60 -13.71
CA LEU A 87 -7.70 -7.40 -13.07
C LEU A 87 -6.70 -6.71 -14.00
N VAL A 88 -5.96 -5.78 -13.44
CA VAL A 88 -4.69 -5.29 -14.00
C VAL A 88 -3.59 -5.66 -13.02
N ILE A 89 -2.69 -6.51 -13.45
CA ILE A 89 -1.63 -7.04 -12.59
C ILE A 89 -0.27 -6.68 -13.16
N ALA A 90 0.62 -6.20 -12.31
CA ALA A 90 2.01 -6.04 -12.65
C ALA A 90 2.75 -7.32 -12.35
N ASP A 91 3.64 -7.71 -13.26
CA ASP A 91 4.46 -8.91 -13.13
C ASP A 91 3.69 -10.10 -12.52
N ALA A 92 3.49 -11.13 -13.24
CA ALA A 92 2.64 -12.23 -12.79
C ALA A 92 3.44 -13.49 -12.54
N LEU A 93 3.09 -14.21 -11.49
CA LEU A 93 3.52 -15.60 -11.31
C LEU A 93 3.15 -16.41 -12.55
N LYS A 94 4.08 -17.25 -13.03
CA LYS A 94 3.87 -18.08 -14.23
C LYS A 94 2.57 -18.89 -14.11
N GLY A 95 1.72 -18.79 -15.13
CA GLY A 95 0.43 -19.48 -15.19
C GLY A 95 -0.73 -18.79 -14.45
N LEU A 96 -0.42 -17.79 -13.60
CA LEU A 96 -1.47 -17.07 -12.86
C LEU A 96 -2.45 -16.32 -13.78
N PRO A 97 -2.03 -15.61 -14.85
CA PRO A 97 -2.97 -14.91 -15.72
C PRO A 97 -3.98 -15.85 -16.37
N GLU A 98 -3.56 -17.05 -16.81
CA GLU A 98 -4.40 -18.07 -17.41
C GLU A 98 -5.41 -18.63 -16.40
N GLU A 99 -4.93 -18.90 -15.18
CA GLU A 99 -5.79 -19.33 -14.07
C GLU A 99 -6.88 -18.27 -13.78
N LEU A 100 -6.50 -16.98 -13.66
CA LEU A 100 -7.46 -15.91 -13.40
C LEU A 100 -8.49 -15.76 -14.53
N ARG A 101 -8.07 -15.94 -15.78
CA ARG A 101 -8.98 -15.93 -16.94
C ARG A 101 -9.96 -17.10 -16.91
N SER A 102 -9.50 -18.29 -16.47
CA SER A 102 -10.39 -19.47 -16.32
C SER A 102 -11.44 -19.26 -15.23
N LEU A 103 -11.20 -18.38 -14.27
CA LEU A 103 -12.16 -17.93 -13.27
C LEU A 103 -13.13 -16.84 -13.79
N GLY A 104 -13.04 -16.48 -15.08
CA GLY A 104 -13.91 -15.50 -15.72
C GLY A 104 -13.45 -14.04 -15.61
N ALA A 105 -12.26 -13.76 -15.10
CA ALA A 105 -11.72 -12.42 -15.07
C ALA A 105 -11.11 -12.01 -16.42
N LYS A 106 -11.33 -10.78 -16.88
CA LYS A 106 -10.47 -10.17 -17.89
C LYS A 106 -9.20 -9.67 -17.21
N VAL A 107 -8.04 -10.14 -17.69
CA VAL A 107 -6.74 -9.88 -17.06
C VAL A 107 -5.82 -9.18 -18.03
N VAL A 108 -5.35 -8.00 -17.63
CA VAL A 108 -4.27 -7.25 -18.28
C VAL A 108 -3.00 -7.44 -17.46
N VAL A 109 -1.93 -7.89 -18.09
CA VAL A 109 -0.61 -8.04 -17.47
C VAL A 109 0.28 -6.89 -17.95
N VAL A 110 0.89 -6.17 -17.02
CA VAL A 110 1.89 -5.14 -17.29
C VAL A 110 3.25 -5.68 -16.83
N PRO A 111 4.10 -6.16 -17.73
CA PRO A 111 5.37 -6.78 -17.37
C PRO A 111 6.46 -5.75 -17.06
N GLY A 112 7.50 -6.16 -16.35
CA GLY A 112 8.73 -5.41 -16.15
C GLY A 112 8.67 -4.34 -15.06
N ILE A 113 7.61 -4.29 -14.28
CA ILE A 113 7.46 -3.32 -13.19
C ILE A 113 8.50 -3.58 -12.09
N GLU A 114 8.70 -4.83 -11.72
CA GLU A 114 9.69 -5.22 -10.71
C GLU A 114 11.12 -4.87 -11.16
N GLN A 115 11.44 -5.08 -12.42
CA GLN A 115 12.76 -4.76 -12.96
C GLN A 115 13.07 -3.26 -12.97
N GLU A 116 12.05 -2.43 -13.07
CA GLU A 116 12.19 -0.97 -13.05
C GLU A 116 12.16 -0.40 -11.62
N ALA A 117 11.42 -1.02 -10.71
CA ALA A 117 11.28 -0.56 -9.32
C ALA A 117 12.53 -0.79 -8.45
N PRO A 118 13.28 -1.92 -8.59
CA PRO A 118 14.35 -2.25 -7.66
C PRO A 118 15.59 -1.40 -7.77
N ASN A 119 15.87 -0.86 -8.93
CA ASN A 119 17.23 -0.38 -9.24
C ASN A 119 17.40 1.12 -9.06
N HIS A 120 16.38 1.88 -8.75
CA HIS A 120 16.51 3.32 -8.79
C HIS A 120 15.45 4.06 -7.98
N GLU A 121 15.88 4.78 -6.96
CA GLU A 121 15.39 6.07 -6.51
C GLU A 121 13.87 6.23 -6.63
N GLY A 122 13.08 5.25 -6.14
CA GLY A 122 11.63 5.28 -6.23
C GLY A 122 11.18 5.93 -7.53
N ARG A 123 11.39 5.30 -8.69
CA ARG A 123 11.17 5.96 -9.99
C ARG A 123 9.74 6.45 -10.14
N PRO A 124 9.54 7.77 -10.23
CA PRO A 124 8.23 8.29 -10.56
C PRO A 124 7.79 7.71 -11.91
N GLY A 125 6.54 7.30 -12.01
CA GLY A 125 5.97 6.84 -13.27
C GLY A 125 5.97 5.33 -13.51
N VAL A 126 6.65 4.51 -12.72
CA VAL A 126 6.63 3.04 -12.91
C VAL A 126 5.22 2.50 -12.70
N ILE A 127 4.58 2.82 -11.58
CA ILE A 127 3.19 2.39 -11.29
C ILE A 127 2.18 3.10 -12.18
N GLN A 128 2.51 4.26 -12.73
CA GLN A 128 1.67 4.96 -13.70
C GLN A 128 1.33 4.07 -14.91
N LYS A 129 2.27 3.21 -15.36
CA LYS A 129 2.02 2.27 -16.47
C LYS A 129 0.86 1.31 -16.17
N VAL A 130 0.76 0.85 -14.92
CA VAL A 130 -0.32 -0.05 -14.47
C VAL A 130 -1.65 0.69 -14.41
N VAL A 131 -1.63 1.95 -13.92
CA VAL A 131 -2.79 2.84 -13.91
C VAL A 131 -3.27 3.14 -15.33
N ASP A 132 -2.34 3.48 -16.23
CA ASP A 132 -2.67 3.77 -17.63
C ASP A 132 -3.28 2.56 -18.33
N ALA A 133 -2.78 1.36 -18.06
CA ALA A 133 -3.35 0.13 -18.58
C ALA A 133 -4.81 -0.09 -18.09
N ALA A 134 -5.08 0.17 -16.81
CA ALA A 134 -6.43 0.08 -16.25
C ALA A 134 -7.37 1.13 -16.87
N MET A 135 -6.92 2.36 -16.99
CA MET A 135 -7.71 3.44 -17.60
C MET A 135 -7.99 3.19 -19.08
N LYS A 136 -7.00 2.69 -19.84
CA LYS A 136 -7.15 2.37 -21.27
C LYS A 136 -8.14 1.22 -21.47
N GLU A 137 -7.98 0.15 -20.72
CA GLU A 137 -8.76 -1.09 -20.92
C GLU A 137 -10.17 -1.00 -20.36
N PHE A 138 -10.31 -0.50 -19.12
CA PHE A 138 -11.55 -0.52 -18.37
C PHE A 138 -12.18 0.87 -18.17
N GLY A 139 -11.44 1.94 -18.44
CA GLY A 139 -11.91 3.31 -18.23
C GLY A 139 -11.99 3.74 -16.76
N GLY A 140 -11.45 2.93 -15.85
CA GLY A 140 -11.41 3.15 -14.41
C GLY A 140 -11.00 1.90 -13.65
N TYR A 141 -10.83 2.03 -12.34
CA TYR A 141 -10.56 0.94 -11.40
C TYR A 141 -11.11 1.29 -10.01
N ASP A 142 -11.25 0.30 -9.17
CA ASP A 142 -11.99 0.39 -7.90
C ASP A 142 -11.11 0.13 -6.68
N SER A 143 -10.23 -0.87 -6.79
CA SER A 143 -9.43 -1.37 -5.70
C SER A 143 -7.97 -1.48 -6.13
N VAL A 144 -7.05 -1.09 -5.24
CA VAL A 144 -5.61 -1.14 -5.53
C VAL A 144 -4.86 -1.79 -4.37
N PHE A 145 -4.10 -2.83 -4.68
CA PHE A 145 -3.13 -3.40 -3.78
C PHE A 145 -1.71 -2.99 -4.23
N ILE A 146 -1.00 -2.31 -3.36
CA ILE A 146 0.36 -1.84 -3.59
C ILE A 146 1.31 -2.69 -2.76
N ARG A 147 2.23 -3.37 -3.42
CA ARG A 147 3.41 -3.94 -2.82
C ARG A 147 4.64 -3.26 -3.42
N THR A 148 5.47 -2.74 -2.57
CA THR A 148 6.78 -2.20 -2.89
C THR A 148 7.78 -2.87 -1.99
N ALA A 149 9.00 -2.89 -2.33
CA ALA A 149 10.14 -3.39 -1.61
C ALA A 149 10.70 -4.71 -2.11
N LEU A 150 11.97 -4.63 -2.35
CA LEU A 150 12.89 -5.76 -2.39
C LEU A 150 13.63 -5.85 -1.08
N HIS A 151 14.17 -7.04 -0.84
CA HIS A 151 15.02 -7.26 0.30
C HIS A 151 16.40 -6.63 0.06
N HIS A 152 16.76 -5.66 0.89
CA HIS A 152 18.15 -5.31 1.13
C HIS A 152 18.64 -6.03 2.38
N PRO A 153 19.95 -6.20 2.53
CA PRO A 153 20.54 -6.67 3.76
C PRO A 153 19.99 -5.88 4.94
N VAL A 154 19.57 -6.58 5.97
CA VAL A 154 19.07 -5.97 7.21
C VAL A 154 20.18 -6.07 8.26
N GLU A 155 20.35 -4.99 9.01
CA GLU A 155 21.44 -4.81 9.97
C GLU A 155 20.88 -4.17 11.24
N ASN A 156 21.54 -4.41 12.37
CA ASN A 156 21.23 -3.70 13.60
C ASN A 156 21.68 -2.22 13.47
N ILE A 157 21.24 -1.39 14.41
CA ILE A 157 21.45 0.07 14.30
C ILE A 157 22.94 0.47 14.32
N LEU A 158 23.80 -0.31 14.97
CA LEU A 158 25.23 0.01 15.06
C LEU A 158 25.97 -0.32 13.76
N GLU A 159 25.43 -1.24 12.95
CA GLU A 159 25.99 -1.68 11.68
C GLU A 159 25.33 -0.97 10.49
N THR A 160 24.17 -0.36 10.70
CA THR A 160 23.43 0.32 9.64
C THR A 160 24.22 1.48 9.06
N THR A 161 24.53 1.41 7.78
CA THR A 161 25.23 2.47 7.06
C THR A 161 24.24 3.50 6.47
N ALA A 162 24.73 4.71 6.19
CA ALA A 162 23.94 5.71 5.47
C ALA A 162 23.45 5.20 4.10
N LYS A 163 24.29 4.41 3.40
CA LYS A 163 23.93 3.77 2.13
C LYS A 163 22.79 2.77 2.32
N GLY A 164 22.87 1.89 3.31
CA GLY A 164 21.81 0.94 3.62
C GLY A 164 20.49 1.65 4.00
N MET A 165 20.57 2.69 4.84
CA MET A 165 19.42 3.51 5.19
C MET A 165 18.76 4.12 3.94
N TYR A 166 19.57 4.67 3.02
CA TYR A 166 19.06 5.27 1.78
C TYR A 166 18.40 4.23 0.86
N GLN A 167 18.98 3.04 0.70
CA GLN A 167 18.40 1.96 -0.08
C GLN A 167 17.02 1.53 0.46
N HIS A 168 16.90 1.40 1.78
CA HIS A 168 15.61 1.11 2.42
C HIS A 168 14.62 2.26 2.25
N TYR A 169 15.08 3.53 2.31
CA TYR A 169 14.24 4.69 2.04
C TYR A 169 13.65 4.67 0.65
N GLU A 170 14.45 4.44 -0.37
CA GLU A 170 13.99 4.39 -1.77
C GLU A 170 12.89 3.34 -1.97
N GLN A 171 13.13 2.13 -1.49
CA GLN A 171 12.24 1.01 -1.77
C GLN A 171 11.02 0.92 -0.87
N ASN A 172 11.16 1.33 0.38
CA ASN A 172 10.09 1.18 1.35
C ASN A 172 9.31 2.47 1.61
N CYS A 173 9.84 3.62 1.21
CA CYS A 173 9.23 4.92 1.45
C CYS A 173 8.93 5.66 0.13
N LEU A 174 9.94 5.98 -0.69
CA LEU A 174 9.72 6.70 -1.96
C LEU A 174 8.85 5.90 -2.94
N ALA A 175 9.09 4.60 -3.06
CA ALA A 175 8.28 3.75 -3.93
C ALA A 175 6.79 3.75 -3.52
N VAL A 176 6.50 3.75 -2.21
CA VAL A 176 5.12 3.90 -1.70
C VAL A 176 4.55 5.26 -2.06
N MET A 177 5.31 6.33 -1.88
CA MET A 177 4.88 7.68 -2.22
C MET A 177 4.49 7.79 -3.69
N TYR A 178 5.36 7.36 -4.60
CA TYR A 178 5.10 7.42 -6.03
C TYR A 178 3.94 6.54 -6.46
N ALA A 179 3.80 5.35 -5.85
CA ALA A 179 2.65 4.50 -6.11
C ALA A 179 1.33 5.18 -5.68
N LEU A 180 1.28 5.78 -4.49
CA LEU A 180 0.11 6.52 -4.02
C LEU A 180 -0.19 7.73 -4.92
N GLN A 181 0.84 8.48 -5.33
CA GLN A 181 0.68 9.61 -6.27
C GLN A 181 0.11 9.19 -7.63
N ALA A 182 0.44 7.99 -8.10
CA ALA A 182 -0.10 7.46 -9.36
C ALA A 182 -1.56 6.99 -9.20
N VAL A 183 -1.89 6.27 -8.13
CA VAL A 183 -3.19 5.61 -8.02
C VAL A 183 -4.31 6.48 -7.43
N LEU A 184 -3.99 7.47 -6.59
CA LEU A 184 -5.01 8.25 -5.90
C LEU A 184 -5.77 9.24 -6.79
N PRO A 185 -5.14 10.01 -7.71
CA PRO A 185 -5.84 11.04 -8.46
C PRO A 185 -7.03 10.53 -9.28
N PRO A 186 -6.96 9.40 -10.02
CA PRO A 186 -8.13 8.86 -10.72
C PRO A 186 -9.25 8.41 -9.78
N LEU A 187 -8.93 7.76 -8.65
CA LEU A 187 -9.90 7.34 -7.65
C LEU A 187 -10.60 8.55 -6.99
N MET A 188 -9.82 9.55 -6.59
CA MET A 188 -10.36 10.79 -6.02
C MET A 188 -11.25 11.57 -7.01
N LYS A 189 -10.89 11.54 -8.30
CA LYS A 189 -11.72 12.11 -9.37
C LYS A 189 -13.02 11.34 -9.55
N ALA A 190 -12.99 10.03 -9.40
CA ALA A 190 -14.16 9.16 -9.49
C ALA A 190 -15.09 9.29 -8.26
N GLY A 191 -14.55 9.72 -7.12
CA GLY A 191 -15.31 9.92 -5.88
C GLY A 191 -15.45 8.66 -5.02
N ALA A 192 -14.76 7.57 -5.37
CA ALA A 192 -14.75 6.32 -4.62
C ALA A 192 -13.48 5.51 -4.92
N GLY A 193 -12.98 4.75 -3.94
CA GLY A 193 -11.81 3.89 -4.13
C GLY A 193 -11.31 3.27 -2.84
N GLN A 194 -10.61 2.14 -2.98
CA GLN A 194 -9.95 1.47 -1.87
C GLN A 194 -8.50 1.16 -2.25
N VAL A 195 -7.58 1.53 -1.38
CA VAL A 195 -6.14 1.29 -1.54
C VAL A 195 -5.61 0.61 -0.30
N VAL A 196 -4.88 -0.48 -0.48
CA VAL A 196 -4.12 -1.13 0.58
C VAL A 196 -2.66 -1.21 0.17
N VAL A 197 -1.79 -0.75 1.04
CA VAL A 197 -0.33 -0.87 0.90
C VAL A 197 0.17 -1.99 1.78
N GLN A 198 0.86 -2.96 1.20
CA GLN A 198 1.59 -3.96 1.98
C GLN A 198 2.88 -3.34 2.53
N THR A 199 2.97 -3.31 3.84
CA THR A 199 4.16 -2.88 4.57
C THR A 199 4.73 -4.07 5.37
N SER A 200 5.14 -3.84 6.61
CA SER A 200 5.59 -4.90 7.52
C SER A 200 5.13 -4.63 8.95
N ALA A 201 4.88 -5.67 9.69
CA ALA A 201 4.62 -5.60 11.12
C ALA A 201 5.78 -4.96 11.91
N THR A 202 7.01 -5.03 11.37
CA THR A 202 8.19 -4.36 11.95
C THR A 202 8.12 -2.83 11.90
N GLY A 203 7.22 -2.26 11.11
CA GLY A 203 6.95 -0.82 11.13
C GLY A 203 6.17 -0.35 12.37
N GLU A 204 5.74 -1.25 13.22
CA GLU A 204 5.09 -0.97 14.51
C GLU A 204 5.90 -1.56 15.67
N LYS A 205 6.26 -2.85 15.59
CA LYS A 205 7.15 -3.51 16.54
C LYS A 205 8.51 -3.75 15.86
N PRO A 206 9.54 -2.93 16.12
CA PRO A 206 10.79 -2.99 15.38
C PRO A 206 11.55 -4.29 15.66
N SER A 207 12.27 -4.74 14.63
CA SER A 207 13.24 -5.83 14.77
C SER A 207 14.63 -5.23 15.07
N PRO A 208 15.29 -5.65 16.16
CA PRO A 208 16.65 -5.19 16.46
C PRO A 208 17.66 -5.50 15.34
N ALA A 209 17.45 -6.58 14.59
CA ALA A 209 18.30 -7.00 13.48
C ALA A 209 17.95 -6.31 12.15
N ALA A 210 17.00 -5.37 12.12
CA ALA A 210 16.51 -4.76 10.87
C ALA A 210 16.14 -3.28 11.09
N ALA A 211 17.10 -2.49 11.59
CA ALA A 211 16.84 -1.12 12.01
C ALA A 211 16.35 -0.23 10.87
N ALA A 212 17.12 -0.11 9.78
CA ALA A 212 16.75 0.72 8.63
C ALA A 212 15.41 0.29 8.02
N TYR A 213 15.20 -1.02 7.86
CA TYR A 213 13.95 -1.58 7.35
C TYR A 213 12.77 -1.20 8.23
N SER A 214 12.86 -1.42 9.55
CA SER A 214 11.80 -1.10 10.50
C SER A 214 11.42 0.38 10.47
N VAL A 215 12.42 1.28 10.46
CA VAL A 215 12.20 2.73 10.35
C VAL A 215 11.45 3.09 9.07
N MET A 216 11.86 2.54 7.92
CA MET A 216 11.23 2.87 6.65
C MET A 216 9.83 2.24 6.50
N ARG A 217 9.57 1.10 7.13
CA ARG A 217 8.22 0.53 7.21
C ARG A 217 7.30 1.35 8.11
N ALA A 218 7.81 1.91 9.21
CA ALA A 218 7.07 2.87 10.02
C ALA A 218 6.75 4.16 9.24
N ALA A 219 7.72 4.66 8.47
CA ALA A 219 7.52 5.80 7.58
C ALA A 219 6.45 5.52 6.52
N ALA A 220 6.46 4.34 5.90
CA ALA A 220 5.42 3.92 4.94
C ALA A 220 4.03 3.84 5.58
N ASN A 221 3.92 3.32 6.81
CA ASN A 221 2.66 3.30 7.57
C ASN A 221 2.12 4.72 7.81
N MET A 222 3.00 5.65 8.20
CA MET A 222 2.63 7.05 8.38
C MET A 222 2.23 7.71 7.06
N MET A 223 2.92 7.40 5.97
CA MET A 223 2.57 7.90 4.63
C MET A 223 1.18 7.46 4.19
N CYS A 224 0.79 6.21 4.47
CA CYS A 224 -0.58 5.74 4.23
C CYS A 224 -1.61 6.54 5.04
N ARG A 225 -1.32 6.91 6.29
CA ARG A 225 -2.19 7.77 7.09
C ARG A 225 -2.33 9.17 6.49
N CYS A 226 -1.23 9.78 6.04
CA CYS A 226 -1.27 11.08 5.36
C CYS A 226 -2.09 11.00 4.06
N ALA A 227 -1.90 9.95 3.27
CA ALA A 227 -2.65 9.71 2.05
C ALA A 227 -4.15 9.51 2.33
N ALA A 228 -4.49 8.78 3.39
CA ALA A 228 -5.86 8.59 3.84
C ALA A 228 -6.57 9.91 4.15
N LEU A 229 -5.91 10.79 4.92
CA LEU A 229 -6.46 12.12 5.24
C LEU A 229 -6.67 12.99 4.00
N THR A 230 -5.80 12.85 2.99
CA THR A 230 -5.93 13.56 1.71
C THR A 230 -7.07 13.01 0.86
N ALA A 231 -7.26 11.69 0.86
CA ALA A 231 -8.14 11.00 -0.07
C ALA A 231 -9.56 10.77 0.48
N ALA A 232 -9.72 10.64 1.81
CA ALA A 232 -11.01 10.38 2.45
C ALA A 232 -12.10 11.41 2.11
N PRO A 233 -11.83 12.73 2.04
CA PRO A 233 -12.84 13.72 1.62
C PRO A 233 -13.34 13.52 0.19
N LYS A 234 -12.67 12.67 -0.58
CA LYS A 234 -13.03 12.29 -1.94
C LYS A 234 -13.55 10.86 -2.04
N GLY A 235 -13.96 10.26 -0.91
CA GLY A 235 -14.53 8.92 -0.88
C GLY A 235 -13.53 7.78 -1.12
N VAL A 236 -12.23 8.02 -0.91
CA VAL A 236 -11.20 6.99 -1.11
C VAL A 236 -10.60 6.57 0.23
N CYS A 237 -10.62 5.27 0.51
CA CYS A 237 -9.99 4.68 1.68
C CYS A 237 -8.56 4.25 1.36
N VAL A 238 -7.63 4.55 2.26
CA VAL A 238 -6.23 4.11 2.18
C VAL A 238 -5.84 3.46 3.50
N ASN A 239 -5.40 2.21 3.46
CA ASN A 239 -4.95 1.48 4.64
C ASN A 239 -3.61 0.80 4.36
N ALA A 240 -2.93 0.37 5.41
CA ALA A 240 -1.73 -0.46 5.33
C ALA A 240 -1.95 -1.81 6.01
N VAL A 241 -1.37 -2.87 5.45
CA VAL A 241 -1.28 -4.19 6.08
C VAL A 241 0.19 -4.55 6.24
N GLY A 242 0.57 -5.02 7.41
CA GLY A 242 1.95 -5.41 7.73
C GLY A 242 2.05 -6.88 8.07
N THR A 243 2.67 -7.68 7.22
CA THR A 243 2.91 -9.09 7.50
C THR A 243 4.21 -9.32 8.26
N ASN A 244 4.26 -10.39 9.08
CA ASN A 244 5.47 -10.97 9.63
C ASN A 244 5.25 -12.47 9.87
N PHE A 245 6.33 -13.26 9.87
CA PHE A 245 6.30 -14.70 10.11
C PHE A 245 5.33 -15.45 9.20
N MET A 246 5.40 -15.18 7.90
CA MET A 246 4.57 -15.84 6.91
C MET A 246 5.28 -17.06 6.30
N ASN A 247 4.51 -18.10 5.98
CA ASN A 247 5.00 -19.32 5.36
C ASN A 247 5.19 -19.14 3.86
N TYR A 248 6.39 -18.74 3.44
CA TYR A 248 6.79 -18.68 2.04
C TYR A 248 8.31 -18.89 1.89
N PRO A 249 8.80 -19.33 0.72
CA PRO A 249 10.20 -19.69 0.51
C PRO A 249 11.20 -18.62 0.95
N GLY A 250 10.99 -17.38 0.53
CA GLY A 250 11.90 -16.28 0.86
C GLY A 250 11.97 -15.94 2.36
N PHE A 251 10.93 -16.22 3.16
CA PHE A 251 11.01 -16.11 4.61
C PHE A 251 11.90 -17.21 5.20
N LYS A 252 11.72 -18.45 4.73
CA LYS A 252 12.48 -19.59 5.21
C LYS A 252 13.97 -19.43 4.90
N GLU A 253 14.28 -19.06 3.67
CA GLU A 253 15.65 -18.79 3.23
C GLU A 253 16.30 -17.65 4.02
N ALA A 254 15.64 -16.50 4.12
CA ALA A 254 16.17 -15.32 4.82
C ALA A 254 16.41 -15.54 6.33
N ASN A 255 15.72 -16.49 6.95
CA ASN A 255 15.81 -16.77 8.37
C ASN A 255 16.46 -18.12 8.68
N ASN A 256 17.01 -18.84 7.70
CA ASN A 256 17.49 -20.21 7.84
C ASN A 256 16.47 -21.14 8.53
N ALA A 257 15.18 -20.94 8.20
CA ALA A 257 14.05 -21.56 8.89
C ALA A 257 13.74 -22.98 8.39
N ASP A 258 14.54 -23.52 7.49
CA ASP A 258 14.55 -24.96 7.14
C ASP A 258 15.27 -25.78 8.23
N ASP A 259 16.10 -25.15 9.07
CA ASP A 259 16.64 -25.75 10.28
C ASP A 259 15.52 -25.88 11.34
N PRO A 260 15.24 -27.10 11.85
CA PRO A 260 14.18 -27.34 12.82
C PRO A 260 14.35 -26.59 14.15
N GLU A 261 15.60 -26.39 14.62
CA GLU A 261 15.87 -25.67 15.87
C GLU A 261 15.63 -24.18 15.69
N VAL A 262 16.07 -23.62 14.55
CA VAL A 262 15.79 -22.22 14.19
C VAL A 262 14.29 -22.00 14.08
N MET A 263 13.58 -22.88 13.35
CA MET A 263 12.13 -22.80 13.20
C MET A 263 11.43 -22.88 14.56
N ALA A 264 11.83 -23.82 15.42
CA ALA A 264 11.25 -23.92 16.77
C ALA A 264 11.48 -22.65 17.61
N GLY A 265 12.64 -22.01 17.45
CA GLY A 265 12.93 -20.70 18.05
C GLY A 265 12.00 -19.60 17.53
N ILE A 266 11.81 -19.53 16.22
CA ILE A 266 10.89 -18.57 15.59
C ILE A 266 9.45 -18.76 16.09
N LEU A 267 8.96 -20.00 16.10
CA LEU A 267 7.59 -20.31 16.50
C LEU A 267 7.29 -19.93 17.95
N LYS A 268 8.28 -20.02 18.85
CA LYS A 268 8.15 -19.58 20.25
C LYS A 268 7.93 -18.07 20.38
N THR A 269 8.34 -17.27 19.40
CA THR A 269 8.15 -15.81 19.41
C THR A 269 6.76 -15.39 18.94
N ILE A 270 6.00 -16.30 18.34
CA ILE A 270 4.68 -16.05 17.77
C ILE A 270 3.63 -16.57 18.73
N PRO A 271 2.75 -15.74 19.33
CA PRO A 271 1.71 -16.21 20.24
C PRO A 271 0.82 -17.32 19.68
N MET A 272 0.51 -17.30 18.39
CA MET A 272 -0.25 -18.37 17.72
C MET A 272 0.55 -19.66 17.50
N GLY A 273 1.85 -19.70 17.75
CA GLY A 273 2.72 -20.88 17.67
C GLY A 273 2.90 -21.47 16.26
N ARG A 274 2.56 -20.71 15.19
CA ARG A 274 2.72 -21.14 13.81
C ARG A 274 3.03 -19.96 12.90
N LEU A 275 3.54 -20.25 11.71
CA LEU A 275 3.59 -19.26 10.63
C LEU A 275 2.17 -18.98 10.11
N GLY A 276 1.96 -17.78 9.62
CA GLY A 276 0.74 -17.40 8.88
C GLY A 276 0.83 -17.84 7.41
N GLU A 277 -0.30 -18.15 6.80
CA GLU A 277 -0.38 -18.42 5.38
C GLU A 277 -0.68 -17.14 4.58
N MET A 278 -0.14 -17.05 3.36
CA MET A 278 -0.38 -15.88 2.50
C MET A 278 -1.86 -15.74 2.12
N GLU A 279 -2.59 -16.83 2.08
CA GLU A 279 -4.04 -16.87 1.89
C GLU A 279 -4.80 -16.19 3.02
N GLU A 280 -4.34 -16.32 4.28
CA GLU A 280 -4.94 -15.64 5.43
C GLU A 280 -4.76 -14.11 5.29
N ALA A 281 -3.54 -13.68 4.96
CA ALA A 281 -3.24 -12.27 4.72
C ALA A 281 -4.03 -11.71 3.51
N ALA A 282 -4.15 -12.48 2.43
CA ALA A 282 -4.93 -12.10 1.27
C ALA A 282 -6.42 -12.01 1.58
N HIS A 283 -6.94 -12.88 2.46
CA HIS A 283 -8.35 -12.83 2.86
C HIS A 283 -8.67 -11.53 3.61
N PHE A 284 -7.85 -11.19 4.59
CA PHE A 284 -8.01 -9.93 5.33
C PHE A 284 -7.83 -8.72 4.40
N THR A 285 -6.79 -8.72 3.56
CA THR A 285 -6.53 -7.63 2.61
C THR A 285 -7.70 -7.43 1.65
N PHE A 286 -8.31 -8.52 1.18
CA PHE A 286 -9.47 -8.47 0.30
C PHE A 286 -10.65 -7.77 0.96
N SER A 287 -10.91 -8.00 2.26
CA SER A 287 -12.01 -7.35 2.98
C SER A 287 -11.88 -5.82 3.10
N LEU A 288 -10.67 -5.30 2.94
CA LEU A 288 -10.39 -3.86 2.86
C LEU A 288 -10.53 -3.30 1.44
N LEU A 289 -10.71 -4.17 0.43
CA LEU A 289 -10.69 -3.83 -1.01
C LEU A 289 -11.95 -4.30 -1.76
N ASP A 290 -12.90 -4.93 -1.07
CA ASP A 290 -14.08 -5.57 -1.64
C ASP A 290 -15.20 -4.60 -2.05
N GLY A 291 -15.08 -3.32 -1.68
CA GLY A 291 -16.05 -2.29 -1.96
C GLY A 291 -17.08 -2.06 -0.84
N TYR A 292 -17.16 -2.95 0.14
CA TYR A 292 -18.09 -2.81 1.26
C TYR A 292 -17.51 -2.04 2.42
N ASN A 293 -16.22 -2.19 2.70
CA ASN A 293 -15.55 -1.56 3.83
C ASN A 293 -15.08 -0.14 3.49
N MET A 294 -16.03 0.82 3.42
CA MET A 294 -15.79 2.21 3.02
C MET A 294 -15.69 3.19 4.21
N TYR A 295 -15.62 2.67 5.44
CA TYR A 295 -15.48 3.51 6.64
C TYR A 295 -14.17 3.27 7.40
N THR A 296 -13.32 2.37 6.87
CA THR A 296 -12.02 2.04 7.43
C THR A 296 -10.93 2.69 6.58
N THR A 297 -10.28 3.72 7.11
CA THR A 297 -9.20 4.44 6.41
C THR A 297 -8.16 4.97 7.38
N GLY A 298 -6.91 5.09 6.94
CA GLY A 298 -5.79 5.58 7.74
C GLY A 298 -5.28 4.60 8.79
N ASN A 299 -5.63 3.31 8.68
CA ASN A 299 -5.23 2.30 9.64
C ASN A 299 -4.04 1.49 9.13
N PHE A 300 -3.26 1.00 10.09
CA PHE A 300 -2.29 -0.05 9.91
C PHE A 300 -2.78 -1.31 10.62
N PHE A 301 -2.72 -2.44 9.94
CA PHE A 301 -3.15 -3.74 10.45
C PHE A 301 -2.00 -4.74 10.43
N PRO A 302 -1.42 -5.10 11.59
CA PRO A 302 -0.41 -6.15 11.66
C PRO A 302 -1.04 -7.53 11.49
N ILE A 303 -0.50 -8.33 10.58
CA ILE A 303 -0.87 -9.73 10.33
C ILE A 303 0.34 -10.58 10.71
N ALA A 304 0.46 -10.90 12.00
CA ALA A 304 1.69 -11.43 12.59
C ALA A 304 1.44 -12.42 13.75
N GLY A 305 0.29 -13.10 13.77
CA GLY A 305 -0.01 -14.12 14.76
C GLY A 305 0.06 -13.66 16.23
N GLY A 306 -0.22 -12.38 16.49
CA GLY A 306 -0.16 -11.77 17.83
C GLY A 306 1.23 -11.22 18.22
N PHE A 307 2.25 -11.36 17.36
CA PHE A 307 3.62 -10.94 17.66
C PHE A 307 3.72 -9.45 18.05
N ASN A 308 2.96 -8.56 17.39
CA ASN A 308 3.02 -7.13 17.68
C ASN A 308 2.57 -6.77 19.09
N ASN A 309 1.70 -7.58 19.68
CA ASN A 309 1.14 -7.37 21.03
C ASN A 309 1.86 -8.19 22.10
N ALA A 310 2.76 -9.10 21.73
CA ALA A 310 3.49 -9.94 22.67
C ALA A 310 4.55 -9.13 23.42
N GLY A 311 4.53 -9.21 24.75
CA GLY A 311 5.53 -8.52 25.60
C GLY A 311 5.28 -7.03 25.79
N MET A 312 4.06 -6.53 25.57
CA MET A 312 3.63 -5.22 26.08
C MET A 312 3.25 -5.33 27.55
#